data_2ebbe9a011668436496bdfa0fbfb3498
#
_entry.id   2ebbe9a011668436496bdfa0fbfb3498
#
_cell.length_a   1.000
_cell.length_b   1.000
_cell.length_c   1.000
_cell.angle_alpha   90.00
_cell.angle_beta   90.00
_cell.angle_gamma   90.00
#
_symmetry.space_group_name_H-M   'P 1'
#
loop_
_entity.id
_entity.type
_entity.pdbx_description
1 polymer ?
#
loop_
_entity_poly.entity_id
_entity_poly.type
_entity_poly.pdbx_seq_one_letter_code
_entity_poly.pdbx_strand_id
1 'polypeptide(L)'
;STLLASSAASDVYKRQLFNCKNGTYNLETGVLQKHNPNDYISKISNVYYDPAAKSTEIQKTMNTILQGNKENIEYIQKIFGMALSGITNEEKLFLLYGATTRNGKSTIVETYLYMIKDYGITMQPETLALSKKDSRTANGDIARLKGARFVNAPEPPQNMRFDAALIKQLTGNDMITARKIYQEEMSFIPEFITLINTNHLPIITDETL
;
A
#
# COMPACT_ATOMS: atom_id res chain seq x y z
N SER A 1 -17.19 -13.77 -23.85
CA SER A 1 -17.24 -14.00 -22.37
C SER A 1 -16.00 -14.72 -21.84
N THR A 2 -15.32 -15.54 -22.63
CA THR A 2 -14.15 -16.36 -22.23
C THR A 2 -12.87 -15.52 -22.00
N LEU A 3 -12.69 -14.43 -22.74
CA LEU A 3 -11.53 -13.53 -22.59
C LEU A 3 -11.57 -12.72 -21.29
N LEU A 4 -12.74 -12.29 -20.83
CA LEU A 4 -12.88 -11.53 -19.58
C LEU A 4 -12.67 -12.42 -18.34
N ALA A 5 -13.13 -13.67 -18.40
CA ALA A 5 -12.89 -14.65 -17.33
C ALA A 5 -11.40 -15.04 -17.23
N SER A 6 -10.69 -15.10 -18.37
CA SER A 6 -9.25 -15.39 -18.39
C SER A 6 -8.41 -14.23 -17.86
N SER A 7 -8.78 -12.97 -18.11
CA SER A 7 -8.06 -11.81 -17.59
C SER A 7 -8.25 -11.68 -16.07
N ALA A 8 -9.46 -11.83 -15.55
CA ALA A 8 -9.71 -11.78 -14.10
C ALA A 8 -8.96 -12.90 -13.34
N ALA A 9 -8.96 -14.12 -13.86
CA ALA A 9 -8.19 -15.22 -13.28
C ALA A 9 -6.67 -14.96 -13.32
N SER A 10 -6.17 -14.37 -14.41
CA SER A 10 -4.78 -13.95 -14.54
C SER A 10 -4.40 -12.87 -13.52
N ASP A 11 -5.29 -11.91 -13.26
CA ASP A 11 -5.03 -10.82 -12.32
C ASP A 11 -5.06 -11.33 -10.87
N VAL A 12 -5.96 -12.23 -10.50
CA VAL A 12 -5.97 -12.90 -9.20
C VAL A 12 -4.67 -13.70 -8.98
N TYR A 13 -4.22 -14.44 -9.98
CA TYR A 13 -2.95 -15.18 -9.91
C TYR A 13 -1.76 -14.24 -9.70
N LYS A 14 -1.71 -13.09 -10.38
CA LYS A 14 -0.63 -12.12 -10.22
C LYS A 14 -0.56 -11.50 -8.83
N ARG A 15 -1.69 -11.33 -8.16
CA ARG A 15 -1.74 -10.84 -6.77
C ARG A 15 -1.03 -11.76 -5.78
N GLN A 16 -1.01 -13.05 -6.05
CA GLN A 16 -0.35 -14.06 -5.22
C GLN A 16 1.17 -14.09 -5.42
N LEU A 17 1.70 -13.42 -6.44
CA LEU A 17 3.11 -13.44 -6.79
C LEU A 17 3.82 -12.16 -6.34
N PHE A 18 4.97 -12.34 -5.70
CA PHE A 18 5.83 -11.24 -5.25
C PHE A 18 7.26 -11.46 -5.74
N ASN A 19 7.76 -10.59 -6.63
CA ASN A 19 9.10 -10.70 -7.18
C ASN A 19 10.16 -10.22 -6.18
N CYS A 20 11.02 -11.14 -5.77
CA CYS A 20 12.28 -10.89 -5.08
C CYS A 20 13.43 -10.91 -6.08
N LYS A 21 14.62 -10.45 -5.67
CA LYS A 21 15.81 -10.43 -6.56
C LYS A 21 16.25 -11.82 -7.02
N ASN A 22 15.96 -12.85 -6.25
CA ASN A 22 16.37 -14.24 -6.51
C ASN A 22 15.24 -15.17 -6.98
N GLY A 23 14.06 -14.63 -7.26
CA GLY A 23 12.92 -15.42 -7.74
C GLY A 23 11.59 -14.76 -7.43
N THR A 24 10.52 -15.41 -7.85
CA THR A 24 9.15 -15.01 -7.58
C THR A 24 8.59 -15.82 -6.43
N TYR A 25 8.26 -15.16 -5.34
CA TYR A 25 7.65 -15.82 -4.18
C TYR A 25 6.14 -15.91 -4.37
N ASN A 26 5.62 -17.12 -4.29
CA ASN A 26 4.18 -17.36 -4.32
C ASN A 26 3.64 -17.26 -2.88
N LEU A 27 2.84 -16.24 -2.61
CA LEU A 27 2.29 -15.93 -1.28
C LEU A 27 1.26 -16.95 -0.79
N GLU A 28 0.61 -17.67 -1.71
CA GLU A 28 -0.37 -18.70 -1.38
C GLU A 28 0.29 -20.02 -0.98
N THR A 29 1.28 -20.44 -1.77
CA THR A 29 1.96 -21.72 -1.56
C THR A 29 3.16 -21.64 -0.64
N GLY A 30 3.69 -20.41 -0.39
CA GLY A 30 4.89 -20.20 0.40
C GLY A 30 6.19 -20.64 -0.31
N VAL A 31 6.18 -20.77 -1.63
CA VAL A 31 7.30 -21.31 -2.41
C VAL A 31 7.96 -20.22 -3.24
N LEU A 32 9.30 -20.15 -3.20
CA LEU A 32 10.08 -19.35 -4.14
C LEU A 32 10.29 -20.14 -5.42
N GLN A 33 9.86 -19.59 -6.54
CA GLN A 33 10.05 -20.15 -7.88
C GLN A 33 11.00 -19.26 -8.71
N LYS A 34 11.53 -19.81 -9.78
CA LYS A 34 12.33 -19.02 -10.74
C LYS A 34 11.46 -17.94 -11.38
N HIS A 35 12.07 -16.79 -11.72
CA HIS A 35 11.36 -15.78 -12.51
C HIS A 35 10.85 -16.37 -13.82
N ASN A 36 9.60 -16.10 -14.13
CA ASN A 36 8.97 -16.56 -15.36
C ASN A 36 8.38 -15.35 -16.12
N PRO A 37 8.85 -15.06 -17.35
CA PRO A 37 8.31 -13.97 -18.17
C PRO A 37 6.81 -14.07 -18.42
N ASN A 38 6.24 -15.27 -18.40
CA ASN A 38 4.80 -15.49 -18.58
C ASN A 38 3.96 -15.05 -17.38
N ASP A 39 4.58 -14.73 -16.24
CA ASP A 39 3.87 -14.13 -15.11
C ASP A 39 3.55 -12.64 -15.37
N TYR A 40 4.17 -12.02 -16.39
CA TYR A 40 3.96 -10.62 -16.78
C TYR A 40 4.06 -9.62 -15.63
N ILE A 41 4.95 -9.88 -14.66
CA ILE A 41 5.19 -9.01 -13.52
C ILE A 41 6.36 -8.08 -13.85
N SER A 42 6.09 -6.78 -13.95
CA SER A 42 7.11 -5.76 -14.22
C SER A 42 7.74 -5.16 -12.96
N LYS A 43 7.23 -5.52 -11.79
CA LYS A 43 7.67 -4.98 -10.49
C LYS A 43 8.63 -5.94 -9.81
N ILE A 44 9.60 -5.38 -9.08
CA ILE A 44 10.57 -6.15 -8.29
C ILE A 44 10.83 -5.48 -6.96
N SER A 45 10.93 -6.27 -5.91
CA SER A 45 11.33 -5.81 -4.58
C SER A 45 12.85 -5.64 -4.47
N ASN A 46 13.31 -5.03 -3.38
CA ASN A 46 14.74 -4.80 -3.15
C ASN A 46 15.40 -5.91 -2.31
N VAL A 47 14.73 -7.05 -2.14
CA VAL A 47 15.19 -8.11 -1.25
C VAL A 47 15.52 -9.41 -1.98
N TYR A 48 16.42 -10.19 -1.40
CA TYR A 48 16.58 -11.61 -1.67
C TYR A 48 15.73 -12.37 -0.65
N TYR A 49 14.87 -13.26 -1.11
CA TYR A 49 14.13 -14.13 -0.21
C TYR A 49 15.05 -15.20 0.36
N ASP A 50 15.09 -15.29 1.68
CA ASP A 50 15.80 -16.33 2.43
C ASP A 50 14.89 -16.79 3.59
N PRO A 51 14.38 -18.04 3.56
CA PRO A 51 13.51 -18.55 4.61
C PRO A 51 14.22 -18.72 5.95
N ALA A 52 15.55 -18.77 5.97
CA ALA A 52 16.34 -18.86 7.18
C ALA A 52 16.72 -17.49 7.77
N ALA A 53 16.44 -16.40 7.06
CA ALA A 53 16.81 -15.06 7.50
C ALA A 53 16.15 -14.71 8.84
N LYS A 54 16.96 -14.26 9.77
CA LYS A 54 16.53 -13.74 11.07
C LYS A 54 17.21 -12.40 11.31
N SER A 55 16.46 -11.40 11.72
CA SER A 55 17.01 -10.11 12.10
C SER A 55 16.64 -9.77 13.53
N THR A 56 17.64 -9.85 14.42
CA THR A 56 17.52 -9.38 15.80
C THR A 56 17.40 -7.85 15.86
N GLU A 57 17.97 -7.14 14.88
CA GLU A 57 17.91 -5.68 14.82
C GLU A 57 16.51 -5.19 14.50
N ILE A 58 15.83 -5.78 13.50
CA ILE A 58 14.44 -5.45 13.19
C ILE A 58 13.55 -5.72 14.41
N GLN A 59 13.73 -6.86 15.08
CA GLN A 59 12.97 -7.19 16.28
C GLN A 59 13.19 -6.17 17.40
N LYS A 60 14.44 -5.79 17.68
CA LYS A 60 14.77 -4.76 18.65
C LYS A 60 14.18 -3.40 18.29
N THR A 61 14.29 -3.00 17.02
CA THR A 61 13.76 -1.75 16.52
C THR A 61 12.25 -1.69 16.67
N MET A 62 11.54 -2.74 16.26
CA MET A 62 10.09 -2.83 16.43
C MET A 62 9.68 -2.78 17.89
N ASN A 63 10.39 -3.51 18.76
CA ASN A 63 10.15 -3.47 20.20
C ASN A 63 10.36 -2.07 20.79
N THR A 64 11.40 -1.36 20.37
CA THR A 64 11.69 -0.01 20.85
C THR A 64 10.61 0.97 20.39
N ILE A 65 10.27 0.96 19.10
CA ILE A 65 9.31 1.91 18.51
C ILE A 65 7.89 1.67 19.04
N LEU A 66 7.50 0.41 19.18
CA LEU A 66 6.17 0.02 19.65
C LEU A 66 6.14 -0.30 21.17
N GLN A 67 7.18 0.13 21.90
CA GLN A 67 7.27 0.05 23.36
C GLN A 67 7.06 -1.36 23.94
N GLY A 68 7.49 -2.39 23.21
CA GLY A 68 7.32 -3.78 23.60
C GLY A 68 5.89 -4.30 23.53
N ASN A 69 4.95 -3.51 23.00
CA ASN A 69 3.56 -3.95 22.83
C ASN A 69 3.47 -5.01 21.72
N LYS A 70 3.33 -6.26 22.14
CA LYS A 70 3.31 -7.43 21.23
C LYS A 70 2.12 -7.38 20.25
N GLU A 71 0.96 -6.92 20.70
CA GLU A 71 -0.23 -6.83 19.87
C GLU A 71 -0.03 -5.81 18.73
N ASN A 72 0.54 -4.66 19.04
CA ASN A 72 0.85 -3.65 18.02
C ASN A 72 1.93 -4.12 17.04
N ILE A 73 2.95 -4.84 17.53
CA ILE A 73 3.99 -5.42 16.68
C ILE A 73 3.38 -6.43 15.71
N GLU A 74 2.57 -7.36 16.22
CA GLU A 74 1.89 -8.36 15.41
C GLU A 74 0.91 -7.72 14.42
N TYR A 75 0.20 -6.69 14.85
CA TYR A 75 -0.77 -5.98 14.00
C TYR A 75 -0.10 -5.29 12.82
N ILE A 76 1.00 -4.55 13.05
CA ILE A 76 1.71 -3.90 11.94
C ILE A 76 2.36 -4.92 11.00
N GLN A 77 2.85 -6.05 11.52
CA GLN A 77 3.37 -7.13 10.69
C GLN A 77 2.26 -7.73 9.80
N LYS A 78 1.04 -7.89 10.32
CA LYS A 78 -0.12 -8.33 9.54
C LYS A 78 -0.49 -7.33 8.45
N ILE A 79 -0.50 -6.03 8.75
CA ILE A 79 -0.74 -4.97 7.76
C ILE A 79 0.29 -5.06 6.62
N PHE A 80 1.56 -5.16 6.96
CA PHE A 80 2.62 -5.26 5.96
C PHE A 80 2.55 -6.57 5.16
N GLY A 81 2.22 -7.69 5.81
CA GLY A 81 2.01 -8.96 5.13
C GLY A 81 0.82 -8.91 4.17
N MET A 82 -0.29 -8.32 4.59
CA MET A 82 -1.48 -8.13 3.75
C MET A 82 -1.16 -7.24 2.54
N ALA A 83 -0.37 -6.18 2.72
CA ALA A 83 0.06 -5.33 1.62
C ALA A 83 0.82 -6.09 0.53
N LEU A 84 1.60 -7.12 0.86
CA LEU A 84 2.32 -7.91 -0.14
C LEU A 84 1.36 -8.65 -1.10
N SER A 85 0.17 -9.02 -0.64
CA SER A 85 -0.79 -9.77 -1.44
C SER A 85 -1.59 -8.91 -2.42
N GLY A 86 -1.67 -7.60 -2.21
CA GLY A 86 -2.55 -6.72 -2.99
C GLY A 86 -4.03 -6.99 -2.77
N ILE A 87 -4.40 -7.66 -1.67
CA ILE A 87 -5.80 -7.93 -1.29
C ILE A 87 -6.31 -6.73 -0.47
N THR A 88 -7.44 -6.18 -0.86
CA THR A 88 -8.05 -4.97 -0.27
C THR A 88 -9.44 -5.21 0.31
N ASN A 89 -9.81 -6.47 0.55
CA ASN A 89 -11.16 -6.86 1.01
C ASN A 89 -11.55 -6.28 2.38
N GLU A 90 -10.59 -5.79 3.14
CA GLU A 90 -10.84 -5.19 4.44
C GLU A 90 -11.38 -3.76 4.36
N GLU A 91 -11.27 -3.09 3.20
CA GLU A 91 -11.75 -1.72 2.94
C GLU A 91 -11.32 -0.72 4.02
N LYS A 92 -10.06 -0.83 4.49
CA LYS A 92 -9.55 -0.06 5.62
C LYS A 92 -8.43 0.89 5.22
N LEU A 93 -8.47 2.07 5.85
CA LEU A 93 -7.36 3.01 5.93
C LEU A 93 -6.65 2.81 7.27
N PHE A 94 -5.33 2.71 7.26
CA PHE A 94 -4.53 2.51 8.47
C PHE A 94 -3.88 3.80 8.92
N LEU A 95 -3.98 4.11 10.22
CA LEU A 95 -3.33 5.25 10.84
C LEU A 95 -2.23 4.77 11.79
N LEU A 96 -0.98 5.09 11.48
CA LEU A 96 0.15 4.92 12.40
C LEU A 96 0.31 6.24 13.17
N TYR A 97 -0.41 6.35 14.28
CA TYR A 97 -0.47 7.55 15.09
C TYR A 97 0.51 7.53 16.25
N GLY A 98 1.11 8.67 16.53
CA GLY A 98 1.87 8.88 17.75
C GLY A 98 2.05 10.37 17.98
N ALA A 99 1.56 10.85 19.11
CA ALA A 99 1.48 12.28 19.44
C ALA A 99 2.86 13.00 19.51
N THR A 100 3.94 12.22 19.69
CA THR A 100 5.30 12.76 19.75
C THR A 100 6.03 12.60 18.42
N THR A 101 6.97 13.48 18.15
CA THR A 101 7.93 13.37 17.04
C THR A 101 9.06 12.40 17.40
N ARG A 102 9.82 11.94 16.41
CA ARG A 102 11.01 11.07 16.57
C ARG A 102 10.75 9.75 17.31
N ASN A 103 9.55 9.21 17.20
CA ASN A 103 9.16 7.93 17.80
C ASN A 103 9.32 6.73 16.85
N GLY A 104 10.01 6.91 15.71
CA GLY A 104 10.38 5.85 14.79
C GLY A 104 9.30 5.40 13.79
N LYS A 105 8.12 6.03 13.75
CA LYS A 105 7.06 5.71 12.78
C LYS A 105 7.58 5.71 11.35
N SER A 106 8.22 6.82 10.94
CA SER A 106 8.78 6.95 9.59
C SER A 106 9.83 5.89 9.31
N THR A 107 10.68 5.56 10.29
CA THR A 107 11.70 4.53 10.15
C THR A 107 11.10 3.17 9.77
N ILE A 108 10.03 2.75 10.44
CA ILE A 108 9.35 1.47 10.11
C ILE A 108 8.80 1.52 8.68
N VAL A 109 8.09 2.58 8.34
CA VAL A 109 7.42 2.72 7.03
C VAL A 109 8.43 2.83 5.89
N GLU A 110 9.47 3.64 6.05
CA GLU A 110 10.54 3.81 5.06
C GLU A 110 11.34 2.53 4.85
N THR A 111 11.62 1.78 5.92
CA THR A 111 12.26 0.46 5.82
C THR A 111 11.40 -0.50 5.02
N TYR A 112 10.08 -0.52 5.26
CA TYR A 112 9.17 -1.35 4.50
C TYR A 112 9.09 -0.92 3.03
N LEU A 113 8.97 0.38 2.75
CA LEU A 113 8.98 0.92 1.37
C LEU A 113 10.29 0.58 0.65
N TYR A 114 11.44 0.70 1.32
CA TYR A 114 12.72 0.29 0.76
C TYR A 114 12.74 -1.19 0.39
N MET A 115 12.20 -2.04 1.25
CA MET A 115 12.13 -3.49 1.03
C MET A 115 11.26 -3.85 -0.17
N ILE A 116 10.04 -3.31 -0.24
CA ILE A 116 9.09 -3.64 -1.30
C ILE A 116 9.32 -2.89 -2.61
N LYS A 117 10.07 -1.79 -2.60
CA LYS A 117 10.53 -0.99 -3.74
C LYS A 117 9.39 -0.64 -4.73
N ASP A 118 9.35 -1.30 -5.90
CA ASP A 118 8.39 -1.00 -6.98
C ASP A 118 6.91 -1.23 -6.59
N TYR A 119 6.66 -1.98 -5.52
CA TYR A 119 5.33 -2.25 -4.99
C TYR A 119 4.85 -1.16 -4.02
N GLY A 120 5.74 -0.27 -3.55
CA GLY A 120 5.42 0.80 -2.61
C GLY A 120 5.44 2.17 -3.25
N ILE A 121 4.54 3.06 -2.83
CA ILE A 121 4.48 4.45 -3.28
C ILE A 121 4.28 5.36 -2.08
N THR A 122 5.00 6.48 -2.05
CA THR A 122 4.69 7.61 -1.18
C THR A 122 3.84 8.61 -1.94
N MET A 123 2.71 8.96 -1.37
CA MET A 123 1.73 9.92 -1.90
C MET A 123 1.75 11.18 -1.05
N GLN A 124 1.50 12.34 -1.68
CA GLN A 124 1.28 13.58 -0.93
C GLN A 124 -0.03 13.47 -0.14
N PRO A 125 -0.03 13.71 1.19
CA PRO A 125 -1.24 13.55 2.00
C PRO A 125 -2.36 14.50 1.57
N GLU A 126 -2.04 15.66 0.97
CA GLU A 126 -3.00 16.62 0.43
C GLU A 126 -3.86 16.03 -0.69
N THR A 127 -3.41 14.95 -1.32
CA THR A 127 -4.22 14.21 -2.30
C THR A 127 -5.49 13.63 -1.67
N LEU A 128 -5.44 13.30 -0.36
CA LEU A 128 -6.58 12.79 0.41
C LEU A 128 -7.44 13.90 1.03
N ALA A 129 -7.07 15.17 0.86
CA ALA A 129 -7.78 16.29 1.44
C ALA A 129 -9.03 16.64 0.65
N LEU A 130 -10.09 16.98 1.37
CA LEU A 130 -11.30 17.55 0.78
C LEU A 130 -10.93 18.82 0.00
N SER A 131 -11.10 18.81 -1.31
CA SER A 131 -10.78 19.91 -2.19
C SER A 131 -11.97 20.28 -3.06
N LYS A 132 -12.06 21.58 -3.41
CA LYS A 132 -13.06 22.10 -4.36
C LYS A 132 -12.64 21.88 -5.82
N LYS A 133 -11.66 21.03 -6.11
CA LYS A 133 -11.19 20.78 -7.46
C LYS A 133 -12.27 20.07 -8.27
N ASP A 134 -12.45 20.53 -9.50
CA ASP A 134 -13.35 19.89 -10.47
C ASP A 134 -12.86 18.45 -10.73
N SER A 135 -13.76 17.49 -10.69
CA SER A 135 -13.50 16.07 -10.96
C SER A 135 -12.90 15.80 -12.35
N ARG A 136 -12.95 16.79 -13.24
CA ARG A 136 -12.37 16.74 -14.59
C ARG A 136 -10.88 17.07 -14.62
N THR A 137 -10.30 17.53 -13.51
CA THR A 137 -8.87 17.85 -13.47
C THR A 137 -8.05 16.57 -13.48
N ALA A 138 -6.98 16.53 -14.27
CA ALA A 138 -6.04 15.41 -14.28
C ALA A 138 -5.53 15.12 -12.87
N ASN A 139 -5.71 13.87 -12.43
CA ASN A 139 -5.26 13.42 -11.10
C ASN A 139 -4.07 12.47 -11.26
N GLY A 140 -2.91 13.06 -11.55
CA GLY A 140 -1.67 12.32 -11.74
C GLY A 140 -1.23 11.53 -10.50
N ASP A 141 -1.56 12.03 -9.31
CA ASP A 141 -1.20 11.35 -8.06
C ASP A 141 -1.98 10.04 -7.89
N ILE A 142 -3.28 10.05 -8.21
CA ILE A 142 -4.08 8.81 -8.21
C ILE A 142 -3.64 7.87 -9.34
N ALA A 143 -3.34 8.39 -10.52
CA ALA A 143 -2.89 7.56 -11.65
C ALA A 143 -1.56 6.83 -11.38
N ARG A 144 -0.70 7.35 -10.49
CA ARG A 144 0.54 6.69 -10.07
C ARG A 144 0.30 5.46 -9.20
N LEU A 145 -0.85 5.35 -8.54
CA LEU A 145 -1.16 4.27 -7.61
C LEU A 145 -1.46 2.94 -8.30
N LYS A 146 -1.67 2.96 -9.62
CA LYS A 146 -1.93 1.73 -10.39
C LYS A 146 -0.85 0.69 -10.17
N GLY A 147 -1.25 -0.49 -9.71
CA GLY A 147 -0.37 -1.63 -9.44
C GLY A 147 0.55 -1.46 -8.21
N ALA A 148 0.37 -0.41 -7.40
CA ALA A 148 0.95 -0.38 -6.06
C ALA A 148 0.28 -1.43 -5.18
N ARG A 149 0.98 -1.87 -4.13
CA ARG A 149 0.46 -2.74 -3.06
C ARG A 149 0.46 -2.07 -1.69
N PHE A 150 1.27 -1.04 -1.56
CA PHE A 150 1.35 -0.23 -0.35
C PHE A 150 1.50 1.24 -0.71
N VAL A 151 0.66 2.08 -0.12
CA VAL A 151 0.68 3.53 -0.29
C VAL A 151 0.87 4.19 1.07
N ASN A 152 1.93 4.96 1.21
CA ASN A 152 2.18 5.78 2.39
C ASN A 152 1.82 7.23 2.12
N ALA A 153 1.00 7.84 2.98
CA ALA A 153 0.71 9.27 2.99
C ALA A 153 1.25 9.86 4.31
N PRO A 154 2.50 10.37 4.32
CA PRO A 154 3.13 10.82 5.55
C PRO A 154 2.67 12.22 5.96
N GLU A 155 2.56 12.42 7.26
CA GLU A 155 2.45 13.73 7.92
C GLU A 155 1.40 14.68 7.32
N PRO A 156 0.12 14.27 7.27
CA PRO A 156 -0.94 15.16 6.81
C PRO A 156 -0.92 16.47 7.63
N PRO A 157 -1.18 17.62 6.99
CA PRO A 157 -1.29 18.88 7.69
C PRO A 157 -2.25 18.83 8.87
N GLN A 158 -1.93 19.54 9.94
CA GLN A 158 -2.82 19.65 11.09
C GLN A 158 -4.20 20.19 10.65
N ASN A 159 -5.27 19.61 11.17
CA ASN A 159 -6.66 19.93 10.81
C ASN A 159 -7.04 19.64 9.35
N MET A 160 -6.27 18.81 8.64
CA MET A 160 -6.67 18.36 7.32
C MET A 160 -8.00 17.60 7.41
N ARG A 161 -8.95 17.98 6.55
CA ARG A 161 -10.21 17.27 6.38
C ARG A 161 -10.08 16.28 5.25
N PHE A 162 -10.42 15.04 5.51
CA PHE A 162 -10.41 14.01 4.50
C PHE A 162 -11.56 14.15 3.50
N ASP A 163 -11.27 13.87 2.23
CA ASP A 163 -12.29 13.56 1.24
C ASP A 163 -12.76 12.12 1.44
N ALA A 164 -13.87 11.98 2.16
CA ALA A 164 -14.43 10.66 2.49
C ALA A 164 -14.79 9.84 1.25
N ALA A 165 -15.31 10.49 0.19
CA ALA A 165 -15.66 9.82 -1.05
C ALA A 165 -14.41 9.24 -1.74
N LEU A 166 -13.34 10.03 -1.80
CA LEU A 166 -12.07 9.55 -2.35
C LEU A 166 -11.48 8.42 -1.52
N ILE A 167 -11.50 8.52 -0.18
CA ILE A 167 -10.96 7.46 0.69
C ILE A 167 -11.74 6.16 0.48
N LYS A 168 -13.08 6.20 0.47
CA LYS A 168 -13.91 5.03 0.18
C LYS A 168 -13.56 4.41 -1.18
N GLN A 169 -13.34 5.25 -2.19
CA GLN A 169 -12.95 4.79 -3.51
C GLN A 169 -11.55 4.15 -3.53
N LEU A 170 -10.58 4.71 -2.77
CA LEU A 170 -9.21 4.17 -2.69
C LEU A 170 -9.10 2.90 -1.85
N THR A 171 -9.96 2.72 -0.85
CA THR A 171 -9.97 1.54 0.02
C THR A 171 -10.93 0.45 -0.44
N GLY A 172 -11.93 0.81 -1.24
CA GLY A 172 -12.90 -0.11 -1.80
C GLY A 172 -12.36 -0.93 -2.98
N ASN A 173 -13.20 -1.83 -3.46
CA ASN A 173 -12.90 -2.66 -4.62
C ASN A 173 -13.48 -2.08 -5.93
N ASP A 174 -13.84 -0.81 -5.91
CA ASP A 174 -14.41 -0.12 -7.06
C ASP A 174 -13.33 0.31 -8.06
N MET A 175 -13.73 0.37 -9.34
CA MET A 175 -12.85 0.84 -10.38
C MET A 175 -12.62 2.35 -10.27
N ILE A 176 -11.36 2.75 -10.21
CA ILE A 176 -10.94 4.15 -10.22
C ILE A 176 -10.52 4.54 -11.62
N THR A 177 -11.03 5.68 -12.10
CA THR A 177 -10.56 6.30 -13.33
C THR A 177 -9.70 7.51 -13.00
N ALA A 178 -8.49 7.55 -13.53
CA ALA A 178 -7.53 8.62 -13.30
C ALA A 178 -6.77 8.94 -14.59
N ARG A 179 -6.26 10.16 -14.69
CA ARG A 179 -5.52 10.63 -15.85
C ARG A 179 -4.28 11.41 -15.44
N LYS A 180 -3.14 11.08 -16.05
CA LYS A 180 -1.95 11.93 -16.00
C LYS A 180 -2.11 13.10 -16.98
N ILE A 181 -1.40 14.19 -16.70
CA ILE A 181 -1.38 15.35 -17.61
C ILE A 181 -0.88 14.90 -18.98
N TYR A 182 -1.60 15.29 -20.04
CA TYR A 182 -1.33 14.92 -21.45
C TYR A 182 -1.35 13.41 -21.77
N GLN A 183 -1.99 12.59 -20.95
CA GLN A 183 -2.17 11.17 -21.23
C GLN A 183 -3.66 10.80 -21.28
N GLU A 184 -3.95 9.67 -21.88
CA GLU A 184 -5.28 9.09 -21.88
C GLU A 184 -5.72 8.68 -20.47
N GLU A 185 -7.02 8.59 -20.27
CA GLU A 185 -7.59 8.07 -19.03
C GLU A 185 -7.25 6.59 -18.86
N MET A 186 -6.95 6.20 -17.64
CA MET A 186 -6.75 4.82 -17.27
C MET A 186 -7.68 4.44 -16.13
N SER A 187 -8.19 3.23 -16.17
CA SER A 187 -8.98 2.68 -15.08
C SER A 187 -8.23 1.51 -14.44
N PHE A 188 -8.37 1.37 -13.13
CA PHE A 188 -7.80 0.27 -12.36
C PHE A 188 -8.59 0.05 -11.07
N ILE A 189 -8.52 -1.17 -10.56
CA ILE A 189 -9.02 -1.50 -9.21
C ILE A 189 -7.85 -1.33 -8.24
N PRO A 190 -8.04 -0.68 -7.08
CA PRO A 190 -7.01 -0.58 -6.05
C PRO A 190 -6.52 -1.96 -5.60
N GLU A 191 -5.22 -2.12 -5.51
CA GLU A 191 -4.56 -3.35 -5.03
C GLU A 191 -3.58 -3.01 -3.90
N PHE A 192 -3.84 -1.91 -3.19
CA PHE A 192 -2.94 -1.38 -2.19
C PHE A 192 -3.64 -1.11 -0.87
N ILE A 193 -2.87 -1.24 0.18
CA ILE A 193 -3.22 -0.74 1.50
C ILE A 193 -2.69 0.69 1.62
N THR A 194 -3.54 1.59 2.11
CA THR A 194 -3.14 2.97 2.43
C THR A 194 -2.83 3.09 3.91
N LEU A 195 -1.62 3.56 4.24
CA LEU A 195 -1.19 3.85 5.59
C LEU A 195 -0.82 5.33 5.69
N ILE A 196 -1.34 5.99 6.70
CA ILE A 196 -0.99 7.37 7.06
C ILE A 196 -0.17 7.33 8.34
N ASN A 197 1.06 7.81 8.29
CA ASN A 197 1.85 8.01 9.50
C ASN A 197 1.76 9.47 9.92
N THR A 198 1.30 9.72 11.14
CA THR A 198 0.95 11.08 11.59
C THR A 198 1.19 11.32 13.07
N ASN A 199 1.40 12.60 13.42
CA ASN A 199 1.41 13.08 14.80
C ASN A 199 0.08 13.75 15.19
N HIS A 200 -0.81 13.99 14.23
CA HIS A 200 -2.10 14.62 14.45
C HIS A 200 -3.19 13.80 13.76
N LEU A 201 -4.25 13.50 14.47
CA LEU A 201 -5.37 12.81 13.85
C LEU A 201 -6.08 13.76 12.88
N PRO A 202 -6.36 13.33 11.67
CA PRO A 202 -7.13 14.10 10.70
C PRO A 202 -8.59 14.23 11.14
N ILE A 203 -9.27 15.23 10.57
CA ILE A 203 -10.70 15.44 10.82
C ILE A 203 -11.49 14.57 9.83
N ILE A 204 -12.26 13.65 10.38
CA ILE A 204 -13.22 12.83 9.63
C ILE A 204 -14.60 13.43 9.86
N THR A 205 -15.26 13.88 8.80
CA THR A 205 -16.57 14.52 8.86
C THR A 205 -17.70 13.60 8.41
N ASP A 206 -17.38 12.43 7.88
CA ASP A 206 -18.35 11.43 7.44
C ASP A 206 -18.41 10.28 8.46
N GLU A 207 -19.58 10.07 9.07
CA GLU A 207 -19.81 9.03 10.08
C GLU A 207 -19.77 7.60 9.50
N THR A 208 -19.68 7.47 8.17
CA THR A 208 -19.65 6.18 7.47
C THR A 208 -18.24 5.78 7.00
N LEU A 209 -17.21 6.50 7.44
CA LEU A 209 -15.78 6.20 7.23
C LEU A 209 -15.21 5.33 8.35
#